data_6542ecccfc5067c463dc9514a276c6b3
#
_entry.id   6542ecccfc5067c463dc9514a276c6b3
#
_cell.length_a   1.000
_cell.length_b   1.000
_cell.length_c   1.000
_cell.angle_alpha   90.00
_cell.angle_beta   90.00
_cell.angle_gamma   90.00
#
_symmetry.space_group_name_H-M   'P 1'
#
loop_
_entity.id
_entity.type
_entity.pdbx_description
1 polymer ?
#
loop_
_entity_poly.entity_id
_entity_poly.type
_entity_poly.pdbx_seq_one_letter_code
_entity_poly.pdbx_strand_id
1 'polypeptide(L)'
;MCIRDRSRRGELRNIEYIQSVSSKTDDDKSRALLSFYVPLSEVILDLHDQIKSKSQGYASLDYNQTQYRTASLSKLEILVNYEPVDALSSIVHRDRATYQGRNVVKQLTELIPRQLFPIPIQASVNGRVIARETVRALRKNVLAKCYGGDITRKRKLLQKQAEGKKRMKMIGHVEVPQEAFIAILKNDN
;
A
#
# COMPACT_ATOMS: atom_id res chain seq x y z
N MET A 1 21.15 -12.45 -3.74
CA MET A 1 20.62 -12.57 -2.39
C MET A 1 20.60 -11.25 -1.65
N CYS A 2 21.68 -10.47 -1.61
CA CYS A 2 21.79 -9.21 -0.84
C CYS A 2 20.75 -8.10 -1.07
N ILE A 3 20.13 -8.00 -2.24
CA ILE A 3 19.17 -6.91 -2.53
C ILE A 3 17.82 -7.13 -1.81
N ARG A 4 17.45 -8.38 -1.53
CA ARG A 4 16.19 -8.72 -0.86
C ARG A 4 16.24 -8.60 0.65
N ASP A 5 17.37 -8.90 1.22
CA ASP A 5 17.57 -8.81 2.65
C ASP A 5 17.39 -7.35 3.10
N ARG A 6 17.91 -6.41 2.31
CA ARG A 6 17.70 -4.97 2.54
C ARG A 6 16.25 -4.54 2.35
N SER A 7 15.54 -5.10 1.36
CA SER A 7 14.14 -4.74 1.12
C SER A 7 13.21 -5.20 2.24
N ARG A 8 13.58 -6.28 2.96
CA ARG A 8 12.83 -6.85 4.09
C ARG A 8 13.42 -6.55 5.45
N ARG A 9 14.36 -5.60 5.53
CA ARG A 9 15.02 -5.20 6.78
C ARG A 9 15.72 -6.36 7.49
N GLY A 10 16.18 -7.35 6.71
CA GLY A 10 16.94 -8.47 7.22
C GLY A 10 18.38 -8.07 7.55
N GLU A 11 18.85 -8.41 8.75
CA GLU A 11 20.24 -8.25 9.16
C GLU A 11 20.91 -9.62 9.14
N LEU A 12 21.94 -9.77 8.29
CA LEU A 12 22.74 -11.01 8.26
C LEU A 12 23.51 -11.16 9.59
N ARG A 13 23.32 -12.28 10.26
CA ARG A 13 24.02 -12.62 11.51
C ARG A 13 25.23 -13.50 11.26
N ASN A 14 25.04 -14.60 10.53
CA ASN A 14 26.08 -15.61 10.33
C ASN A 14 25.91 -16.34 9.00
N ILE A 15 27.02 -16.83 8.47
CA ILE A 15 27.08 -17.72 7.31
C ILE A 15 27.95 -18.91 7.70
N GLU A 16 27.37 -20.09 7.71
CA GLU A 16 28.07 -21.34 7.98
C GLU A 16 28.03 -22.23 6.73
N TYR A 17 29.16 -22.72 6.32
CA TYR A 17 29.28 -23.69 5.23
C TYR A 17 29.33 -25.10 5.78
N ILE A 18 28.34 -25.91 5.44
CA ILE A 18 28.26 -27.31 5.84
C ILE A 18 28.86 -28.14 4.72
N GLN A 19 30.05 -28.69 4.95
CA GLN A 19 30.67 -29.66 4.02
C GLN A 19 30.03 -31.02 4.22
N SER A 20 29.52 -31.64 3.15
CA SER A 20 29.09 -33.04 3.22
C SER A 20 30.32 -33.97 3.23
N VAL A 21 30.47 -34.74 4.27
CA VAL A 21 31.62 -35.64 4.51
C VAL A 21 31.70 -36.83 3.52
N SER A 22 30.79 -36.96 2.58
CA SER A 22 30.79 -38.11 1.65
C SER A 22 30.71 -37.69 0.20
N SER A 23 31.88 -37.48 -0.42
CA SER A 23 32.21 -37.96 -1.77
C SER A 23 33.53 -37.37 -2.27
N LYS A 24 34.44 -38.29 -2.65
CA LYS A 24 35.72 -37.99 -3.33
C LYS A 24 35.51 -37.65 -4.82
N THR A 25 34.55 -36.77 -5.15
CA THR A 25 34.33 -36.30 -6.50
C THR A 25 34.24 -34.79 -6.47
N ASP A 26 34.95 -34.14 -7.39
CA ASP A 26 35.24 -32.71 -7.53
C ASP A 26 34.06 -31.74 -7.72
N ASP A 27 32.84 -32.12 -7.45
CA ASP A 27 31.67 -31.25 -7.38
C ASP A 27 31.28 -30.99 -5.93
N ASP A 28 32.03 -30.12 -5.28
CA ASP A 28 31.85 -29.68 -3.90
C ASP A 28 30.53 -28.94 -3.71
N LYS A 29 29.43 -29.67 -3.54
CA LYS A 29 28.12 -29.12 -3.22
C LYS A 29 28.05 -28.74 -1.74
N SER A 30 28.79 -27.69 -1.39
CA SER A 30 28.73 -27.12 -0.05
C SER A 30 27.34 -26.49 0.18
N ARG A 31 26.68 -26.90 1.27
CA ARG A 31 25.44 -26.25 1.72
C ARG A 31 25.80 -25.05 2.59
N ALA A 32 25.15 -23.92 2.36
CA ALA A 32 25.33 -22.74 3.19
C ALA A 32 24.12 -22.57 4.11
N LEU A 33 24.37 -22.44 5.42
CA LEU A 33 23.37 -22.02 6.40
C LEU A 33 23.51 -20.52 6.61
N LEU A 34 22.46 -19.77 6.26
CA LEU A 34 22.40 -18.32 6.40
C LEU A 34 21.46 -17.95 7.54
N SER A 35 21.97 -17.30 8.57
CA SER A 35 21.18 -16.83 9.70
C SER A 35 20.93 -15.32 9.61
N PHE A 36 19.66 -14.92 9.67
CA PHE A 36 19.24 -13.53 9.59
C PHE A 36 18.34 -13.17 10.78
N TYR A 37 18.41 -11.91 11.22
CA TYR A 37 17.35 -11.29 11.99
C TYR A 37 16.39 -10.58 11.03
N VAL A 38 15.12 -10.96 11.04
CA VAL A 38 14.09 -10.39 10.16
C VAL A 38 12.86 -10.07 11.01
N PRO A 39 12.18 -8.94 10.80
CA PRO A 39 10.90 -8.67 11.45
C PRO A 39 9.87 -9.75 11.11
N LEU A 40 9.10 -10.21 12.10
CA LEU A 40 8.16 -11.30 11.93
C LEU A 40 7.13 -11.03 10.84
N SER A 41 6.66 -9.80 10.72
CA SER A 41 5.74 -9.37 9.66
C SER A 41 6.25 -9.62 8.23
N GLU A 42 7.57 -9.59 8.02
CA GLU A 42 8.18 -9.82 6.71
C GLU A 42 8.40 -11.32 6.41
N VAL A 43 8.35 -12.15 7.44
CA VAL A 43 8.51 -13.62 7.30
C VAL A 43 7.19 -14.29 6.95
N ILE A 44 6.10 -13.87 7.60
CA ILE A 44 4.79 -14.54 7.53
C ILE A 44 4.18 -14.46 6.14
N LEU A 45 4.36 -13.33 5.44
CA LEU A 45 3.61 -13.06 4.22
C LEU A 45 3.99 -14.00 3.07
N ASP A 46 5.14 -13.83 2.48
CA ASP A 46 5.51 -14.51 1.23
C ASP A 46 6.98 -14.93 1.15
N LEU A 47 7.74 -14.78 2.26
CA LEU A 47 9.18 -15.05 2.27
C LEU A 47 9.48 -16.51 1.92
N HIS A 48 8.72 -17.45 2.48
CA HIS A 48 8.86 -18.87 2.21
C HIS A 48 8.71 -19.20 0.72
N ASP A 49 7.64 -18.70 0.10
CA ASP A 49 7.33 -18.95 -1.31
C ASP A 49 8.37 -18.32 -2.24
N GLN A 50 8.84 -17.13 -1.90
CA GLN A 50 9.90 -16.47 -2.66
C GLN A 50 11.24 -17.20 -2.56
N ILE A 51 11.60 -17.72 -1.39
CA ILE A 51 12.83 -18.52 -1.21
C ILE A 51 12.71 -19.81 -2.00
N LYS A 52 11.62 -20.54 -1.89
CA LYS A 52 11.35 -21.77 -2.64
C LYS A 52 11.38 -21.56 -4.14
N SER A 53 10.64 -20.57 -4.64
CA SER A 53 10.58 -20.26 -6.07
C SER A 53 11.95 -19.92 -6.65
N LYS A 54 12.79 -19.19 -5.93
CA LYS A 54 14.10 -18.75 -6.44
C LYS A 54 15.22 -19.73 -6.28
N SER A 55 15.10 -20.64 -5.34
CA SER A 55 16.02 -21.75 -5.17
C SER A 55 15.62 -22.99 -5.95
N GLN A 56 14.57 -22.89 -6.80
CA GLN A 56 14.01 -24.05 -7.50
C GLN A 56 13.64 -25.20 -6.55
N GLY A 57 13.19 -24.87 -5.33
CA GLY A 57 12.81 -25.82 -4.30
C GLY A 57 13.94 -26.32 -3.40
N TYR A 58 15.21 -26.01 -3.71
CA TYR A 58 16.35 -26.53 -2.95
C TYR A 58 16.56 -25.90 -1.57
N ALA A 59 16.20 -24.64 -1.38
CA ALA A 59 16.35 -23.99 -0.10
C ALA A 59 15.22 -24.37 0.86
N SER A 60 15.55 -24.48 2.13
CA SER A 60 14.61 -24.60 3.25
C SER A 60 14.70 -23.34 4.12
N LEU A 61 13.58 -22.95 4.73
CA LEU A 61 13.48 -21.87 5.68
C LEU A 61 12.99 -22.43 7.01
N ASP A 62 13.70 -22.10 8.06
CA ASP A 62 13.26 -22.28 9.42
C ASP A 62 13.36 -20.96 10.18
N TYR A 63 12.50 -20.71 11.16
CA TYR A 63 12.54 -19.48 11.93
C TYR A 63 12.20 -19.71 13.40
N ASN A 64 12.90 -18.97 14.25
CA ASN A 64 12.67 -18.95 15.69
C ASN A 64 12.36 -17.53 16.13
N GLN A 65 11.35 -17.38 16.97
CA GLN A 65 11.06 -16.09 17.59
C GLN A 65 12.15 -15.73 18.59
N THR A 66 12.64 -14.52 18.49
CA THR A 66 13.62 -13.96 19.41
C THR A 66 12.98 -12.85 20.25
N GLN A 67 13.74 -11.89 20.70
CA GLN A 67 13.28 -10.77 21.51
C GLN A 67 12.75 -9.61 20.65
N TYR A 68 11.93 -8.77 21.25
CA TYR A 68 11.52 -7.51 20.65
C TYR A 68 12.71 -6.57 20.49
N ARG A 69 12.77 -5.87 19.35
CA ARG A 69 13.79 -4.88 19.02
C ARG A 69 13.16 -3.55 18.69
N THR A 70 13.85 -2.47 19.04
CA THR A 70 13.43 -1.12 18.67
C THR A 70 13.51 -0.94 17.16
N ALA A 71 12.46 -0.34 16.56
CA ALA A 71 12.42 -0.04 15.15
C ALA A 71 11.82 1.35 14.91
N SER A 72 12.18 2.00 13.81
CA SER A 72 11.62 3.28 13.42
C SER A 72 10.24 3.11 12.81
N LEU A 73 9.22 3.03 13.65
CA LEU A 73 7.82 2.86 13.26
C LEU A 73 7.08 4.18 13.22
N SER A 74 6.07 4.27 12.37
CA SER A 74 5.17 5.42 12.26
C SER A 74 3.75 4.94 12.01
N LYS A 75 2.76 5.68 12.54
CA LYS A 75 1.36 5.45 12.23
C LYS A 75 1.07 6.04 10.84
N LEU A 76 0.64 5.19 9.91
CA LEU A 76 0.09 5.58 8.62
C LEU A 76 -1.42 5.74 8.78
N GLU A 77 -1.92 6.95 8.58
CA GLU A 77 -3.33 7.29 8.66
C GLU A 77 -3.88 7.53 7.25
N ILE A 78 -5.06 6.98 6.98
CA ILE A 78 -5.75 7.19 5.72
C ILE A 78 -6.95 8.10 5.97
N LEU A 79 -7.01 9.18 5.21
CA LEU A 79 -8.12 10.13 5.26
C LEU A 79 -8.94 10.06 3.96
N VAL A 80 -10.24 9.91 4.09
CA VAL A 80 -11.20 9.95 2.99
C VAL A 80 -12.06 11.20 3.17
N ASN A 81 -12.08 12.07 2.18
CA ASN A 81 -12.74 13.39 2.27
C ASN A 81 -12.32 14.21 3.51
N TYR A 82 -11.05 14.13 3.91
CA TYR A 82 -10.43 14.74 5.10
C TYR A 82 -10.84 14.14 6.44
N GLU A 83 -11.67 13.10 6.47
CA GLU A 83 -12.03 12.36 7.67
C GLU A 83 -11.11 11.14 7.82
N PRO A 84 -10.51 10.91 8.99
CA PRO A 84 -9.66 9.75 9.22
C PRO A 84 -10.50 8.47 9.26
N VAL A 85 -10.02 7.42 8.60
CA VAL A 85 -10.63 6.09 8.62
C VAL A 85 -9.73 5.17 9.44
N ASP A 86 -10.05 4.99 10.71
CA ASP A 86 -9.21 4.24 11.65
C ASP A 86 -8.99 2.79 11.22
N ALA A 87 -9.99 2.16 10.61
CA ALA A 87 -9.90 0.79 10.13
C ALA A 87 -8.85 0.58 9.01
N LEU A 88 -8.42 1.65 8.34
CA LEU A 88 -7.36 1.64 7.32
C LEU A 88 -6.02 2.16 7.85
N SER A 89 -5.99 2.56 9.12
CA SER A 89 -4.76 3.00 9.75
C SER A 89 -3.88 1.81 10.10
N SER A 90 -2.58 1.91 9.84
CA SER A 90 -1.62 0.84 10.10
C SER A 90 -0.32 1.36 10.69
N ILE A 91 0.41 0.50 11.40
CA ILE A 91 1.75 0.80 11.90
C ILE A 91 2.75 0.27 10.88
N VAL A 92 3.52 1.17 10.30
CA VAL A 92 4.46 0.86 9.21
C VAL A 92 5.86 1.36 9.53
N HIS A 93 6.87 0.76 8.93
CA HIS A 93 8.23 1.27 9.02
C HIS A 93 8.34 2.60 8.26
N ARG A 94 9.04 3.57 8.83
CA ARG A 94 9.14 4.95 8.30
C ARG A 94 9.59 4.98 6.84
N ASP A 95 10.55 4.16 6.46
CA ASP A 95 11.09 4.14 5.10
C ASP A 95 10.09 3.60 4.06
N ARG A 96 9.17 2.72 4.50
CA ARG A 96 8.14 2.14 3.63
C ARG A 96 6.83 2.93 3.64
N ALA A 97 6.63 3.81 4.61
CA ALA A 97 5.37 4.52 4.79
C ALA A 97 4.91 5.25 3.52
N THR A 98 5.85 5.89 2.80
CA THR A 98 5.52 6.60 1.55
C THR A 98 5.08 5.65 0.43
N TYR A 99 5.74 4.50 0.30
CA TYR A 99 5.39 3.51 -0.72
C TYR A 99 4.03 2.86 -0.42
N GLN A 100 3.83 2.37 0.81
CA GLN A 100 2.57 1.78 1.25
C GLN A 100 1.43 2.79 1.17
N GLY A 101 1.63 4.03 1.65
CA GLY A 101 0.63 5.08 1.57
C GLY A 101 0.18 5.39 0.14
N ARG A 102 1.11 5.42 -0.83
CA ARG A 102 0.77 5.61 -2.24
C ARG A 102 -0.04 4.44 -2.80
N ASN A 103 0.34 3.21 -2.48
CA ASN A 103 -0.35 2.02 -2.97
C ASN A 103 -1.78 1.97 -2.43
N VAL A 104 -1.97 2.17 -1.12
CA VAL A 104 -3.30 2.18 -0.49
C VAL A 104 -4.18 3.28 -1.08
N VAL A 105 -3.67 4.50 -1.22
CA VAL A 105 -4.42 5.63 -1.80
C VAL A 105 -4.83 5.35 -3.24
N LYS A 106 -3.94 4.76 -4.04
CA LYS A 106 -4.24 4.38 -5.43
C LYS A 106 -5.34 3.34 -5.51
N GLN A 107 -5.25 2.27 -4.73
CA GLN A 107 -6.25 1.21 -4.65
C GLN A 107 -7.62 1.74 -4.21
N LEU A 108 -7.65 2.56 -3.16
CA LEU A 108 -8.89 3.20 -2.72
C LEU A 108 -9.52 4.07 -3.81
N THR A 109 -8.71 4.76 -4.60
CA THR A 109 -9.21 5.59 -5.71
C THR A 109 -9.89 4.76 -6.79
N GLU A 110 -9.48 3.52 -6.99
CA GLU A 110 -10.07 2.58 -7.95
C GLU A 110 -11.35 1.91 -7.38
N LEU A 111 -11.38 1.63 -6.08
CA LEU A 111 -12.46 0.89 -5.41
C LEU A 111 -13.63 1.78 -4.95
N ILE A 112 -13.35 3.02 -4.55
CA ILE A 112 -14.39 3.94 -4.11
C ILE A 112 -15.21 4.43 -5.31
N PRO A 113 -16.53 4.24 -5.33
CA PRO A 113 -17.37 4.66 -6.44
C PRO A 113 -17.42 6.19 -6.56
N ARG A 114 -17.46 6.67 -7.79
CA ARG A 114 -17.57 8.10 -8.07
C ARG A 114 -18.88 8.66 -7.55
N GLN A 115 -18.82 9.75 -6.81
CA GLN A 115 -19.98 10.48 -6.31
C GLN A 115 -20.19 11.80 -7.07
N LEU A 116 -21.22 12.56 -6.69
CA LEU A 116 -21.54 13.85 -7.31
C LEU A 116 -20.51 14.96 -7.01
N PHE A 117 -19.59 14.72 -6.05
CA PHE A 117 -18.50 15.62 -5.68
C PHE A 117 -17.15 14.89 -5.72
N PRO A 118 -16.04 15.59 -5.86
CA PRO A 118 -14.71 14.97 -5.83
C PRO A 118 -14.34 14.54 -4.40
N ILE A 119 -13.84 13.30 -4.25
CA ILE A 119 -13.44 12.74 -2.99
C ILE A 119 -11.90 12.72 -2.94
N PRO A 120 -11.26 13.58 -2.15
CA PRO A 120 -9.83 13.47 -1.90
C PRO A 120 -9.55 12.31 -0.95
N ILE A 121 -8.60 11.46 -1.31
CA ILE A 121 -8.06 10.38 -0.48
C ILE A 121 -6.62 10.75 -0.18
N GLN A 122 -6.23 10.68 1.07
CA GLN A 122 -4.91 11.09 1.53
C GLN A 122 -4.32 10.06 2.46
N ALA A 123 -3.03 9.84 2.35
CA ALA A 123 -2.25 9.12 3.35
C ALA A 123 -1.39 10.11 4.10
N SER A 124 -1.40 10.04 5.42
CA SER A 124 -0.60 10.90 6.28
C SER A 124 0.23 10.09 7.28
N VAL A 125 1.38 10.64 7.64
CA VAL A 125 2.26 10.13 8.69
C VAL A 125 2.57 11.25 9.64
N ASN A 126 2.25 11.08 10.92
CA ASN A 126 2.44 12.10 11.95
C ASN A 126 1.81 13.45 11.55
N GLY A 127 0.62 13.44 10.96
CA GLY A 127 -0.09 14.64 10.50
C GLY A 127 0.40 15.22 9.17
N ARG A 128 1.48 14.68 8.57
CA ARG A 128 2.00 15.14 7.28
C ARG A 128 1.47 14.26 6.15
N VAL A 129 0.82 14.86 5.18
CA VAL A 129 0.34 14.16 3.98
C VAL A 129 1.52 13.74 3.11
N ILE A 130 1.65 12.44 2.85
CA ILE A 130 2.71 11.82 2.04
C ILE A 130 2.23 11.36 0.65
N ALA A 131 0.93 11.09 0.52
CA ALA A 131 0.31 10.74 -0.76
C ALA A 131 -1.11 11.29 -0.82
N ARG A 132 -1.56 11.68 -2.01
CA ARG A 132 -2.90 12.19 -2.27
C ARG A 132 -3.35 11.82 -3.67
N GLU A 133 -4.56 11.27 -3.75
CA GLU A 133 -5.30 11.04 -4.98
C GLU A 133 -6.72 11.59 -4.84
N THR A 134 -7.43 11.75 -5.95
CA THR A 134 -8.79 12.29 -5.90
C THR A 134 -9.69 11.50 -6.84
N VAL A 135 -10.72 10.87 -6.28
CA VAL A 135 -11.80 10.26 -7.06
C VAL A 135 -12.58 11.37 -7.75
N ARG A 136 -12.62 11.35 -9.08
CA ARG A 136 -13.29 12.39 -9.87
C ARG A 136 -14.80 12.33 -9.68
N ALA A 137 -15.44 13.48 -9.51
CA ALA A 137 -16.89 13.58 -9.42
C ALA A 137 -17.59 13.12 -10.71
N LEU A 138 -18.77 12.51 -10.56
CA LEU A 138 -19.72 12.34 -11.68
C LEU A 138 -20.10 13.72 -12.23
N ARG A 139 -20.08 13.86 -13.54
CA ARG A 139 -20.39 15.10 -14.21
C ARG A 139 -21.65 14.94 -15.07
N LYS A 140 -22.74 15.57 -14.66
CA LYS A 140 -23.93 15.66 -15.49
C LYS A 140 -23.67 16.68 -16.61
N ASN A 141 -23.98 16.32 -17.85
CA ASN A 141 -23.89 17.26 -18.98
C ASN A 141 -25.03 18.26 -18.93
N VAL A 142 -24.81 19.38 -18.23
CA VAL A 142 -25.82 20.45 -18.08
C VAL A 142 -25.96 21.31 -19.35
N LEU A 143 -25.02 21.15 -20.30
CA LEU A 143 -24.99 21.90 -21.53
C LEU A 143 -25.73 21.18 -22.68
N ALA A 144 -26.11 19.93 -22.54
CA ALA A 144 -26.76 19.13 -23.59
C ALA A 144 -28.06 19.75 -24.12
N LYS A 145 -28.77 20.49 -23.27
CA LYS A 145 -30.02 21.17 -23.63
C LYS A 145 -29.82 22.63 -24.03
N CYS A 146 -28.57 23.13 -24.10
CA CYS A 146 -28.26 24.49 -24.50
C CYS A 146 -28.00 24.54 -26.02
N TYR A 147 -29.07 24.57 -26.79
CA TYR A 147 -29.01 24.86 -28.23
C TYR A 147 -28.71 26.34 -28.42
N GLY A 148 -27.74 26.67 -29.27
CA GLY A 148 -27.37 28.03 -29.60
C GLY A 148 -26.11 28.58 -28.92
N GLY A 149 -25.57 29.66 -29.46
CA GLY A 149 -24.27 30.22 -29.13
C GLY A 149 -24.18 31.07 -27.84
N ASP A 150 -25.19 31.07 -26.95
CA ASP A 150 -25.15 31.88 -25.72
C ASP A 150 -24.11 31.37 -24.71
N ILE A 151 -22.92 31.95 -24.81
CA ILE A 151 -21.78 31.68 -23.96
C ILE A 151 -22.07 32.03 -22.50
N THR A 152 -22.81 33.12 -22.28
CA THR A 152 -23.14 33.64 -20.94
C THR A 152 -24.03 32.65 -20.18
N ARG A 153 -25.07 32.12 -20.84
CA ARG A 153 -25.95 31.09 -20.26
C ARG A 153 -25.18 29.81 -19.94
N LYS A 154 -24.30 29.35 -20.84
CA LYS A 154 -23.46 28.18 -20.63
C LYS A 154 -22.55 28.36 -19.41
N ARG A 155 -21.92 29.53 -19.27
CA ARG A 155 -21.06 29.86 -18.12
C ARG A 155 -21.83 29.85 -16.80
N LYS A 156 -23.02 30.48 -16.75
CA LYS A 156 -23.89 30.49 -15.55
C LYS A 156 -24.32 29.09 -15.14
N LEU A 157 -24.66 28.20 -16.08
CA LEU A 157 -25.01 26.79 -15.75
C LEU A 157 -23.85 26.00 -15.20
N LEU A 158 -22.64 26.15 -15.74
CA LEU A 158 -21.44 25.53 -15.23
C LEU A 158 -21.07 26.03 -13.82
N GLN A 159 -21.24 27.35 -13.59
CA GLN A 159 -21.00 27.94 -12.29
C GLN A 159 -21.96 27.40 -11.23
N LYS A 160 -23.28 27.36 -11.52
CA LYS A 160 -24.27 26.72 -10.61
C LYS A 160 -23.97 25.27 -10.33
N GLN A 161 -23.50 24.52 -11.34
CA GLN A 161 -23.07 23.14 -11.12
C GLN A 161 -21.86 23.04 -10.18
N ALA A 162 -20.87 23.92 -10.33
CA ALA A 162 -19.70 23.98 -9.48
C ALA A 162 -20.04 24.33 -8.02
N GLU A 163 -20.93 25.32 -7.83
CA GLU A 163 -21.42 25.73 -6.51
C GLU A 163 -22.21 24.59 -5.83
N GLY A 164 -23.09 23.91 -6.57
CA GLY A 164 -23.83 22.75 -6.07
C GLY A 164 -22.90 21.63 -5.61
N LYS A 165 -21.86 21.32 -6.38
CA LYS A 165 -20.83 20.33 -5.98
C LYS A 165 -20.07 20.75 -4.73
N LYS A 166 -19.78 22.03 -4.59
CA LYS A 166 -19.09 22.58 -3.42
C LYS A 166 -19.93 22.40 -2.15
N ARG A 167 -21.25 22.68 -2.23
CA ARG A 167 -22.19 22.44 -1.11
C ARG A 167 -22.31 20.95 -0.77
N MET A 168 -22.47 20.08 -1.78
CA MET A 168 -22.54 18.63 -1.56
C MET A 168 -21.29 18.06 -0.89
N LYS A 169 -20.11 18.58 -1.23
CA LYS A 169 -18.86 18.18 -0.58
C LYS A 169 -18.81 18.51 0.91
N MET A 170 -19.45 19.58 1.35
CA MET A 170 -19.48 19.99 2.77
C MET A 170 -20.42 19.13 3.61
N ILE A 171 -21.45 18.53 2.99
CA ILE A 171 -22.51 17.76 3.68
C ILE A 171 -22.31 16.25 3.45
N GLY A 172 -21.67 15.87 2.35
CA GLY A 172 -21.55 14.48 1.91
C GLY A 172 -20.60 13.66 2.78
N HIS A 173 -21.16 12.67 3.45
CA HIS A 173 -20.37 11.60 4.06
C HIS A 173 -20.01 10.57 3.00
N VAL A 174 -18.78 10.06 3.05
CA VAL A 174 -18.28 9.07 2.09
C VAL A 174 -18.17 7.73 2.79
N GLU A 175 -19.02 6.80 2.38
CA GLU A 175 -18.93 5.42 2.83
C GLU A 175 -17.81 4.70 2.06
N VAL A 176 -16.94 4.02 2.78
CA VAL A 176 -15.91 3.14 2.19
C VAL A 176 -16.51 1.76 2.03
N PRO A 177 -16.56 1.20 0.80
CA PRO A 177 -17.11 -0.13 0.58
C PRO A 177 -16.33 -1.21 1.35
N GLN A 178 -17.02 -2.25 1.81
CA GLN A 178 -16.37 -3.37 2.51
C GLN A 178 -15.30 -4.06 1.65
N GLU A 179 -15.53 -4.14 0.33
CA GLU A 179 -14.57 -4.70 -0.62
C GLU A 179 -13.24 -3.95 -0.62
N ALA A 180 -13.26 -2.63 -0.35
CA ALA A 180 -12.04 -1.83 -0.28
C ALA A 180 -11.16 -2.23 0.92
N PHE A 181 -11.75 -2.54 2.06
CA PHE A 181 -11.01 -3.06 3.23
C PHE A 181 -10.36 -4.41 2.93
N ILE A 182 -11.13 -5.34 2.32
CA ILE A 182 -10.62 -6.67 1.98
C ILE A 182 -9.50 -6.59 0.94
N ALA A 183 -9.63 -5.72 -0.06
CA ALA A 183 -8.64 -5.55 -1.11
C ALA A 183 -7.31 -5.00 -0.58
N ILE A 184 -7.37 -4.04 0.36
CA ILE A 184 -6.17 -3.48 0.99
C ILE A 184 -5.46 -4.55 1.82
N LEU A 185 -6.19 -5.30 2.65
CA LEU A 185 -5.62 -6.37 3.47
C LEU A 185 -4.98 -7.49 2.64
N LYS A 186 -5.51 -7.78 1.44
CA LYS A 186 -4.92 -8.76 0.51
C LYS A 186 -3.66 -8.26 -0.19
N ASN A 187 -3.52 -6.96 -0.39
CA ASN A 187 -2.42 -6.36 -1.14
C ASN A 187 -1.28 -5.83 -0.26
N ASP A 188 -1.43 -5.87 1.05
CA ASP A 188 -0.30 -5.75 1.99
C ASP A 188 0.60 -7.00 1.97
N ASN A 189 0.28 -7.94 1.08
CA ASN A 189 1.04 -9.17 0.79
C ASN A 189 2.05 -8.99 -0.34
#